data_bb77078a815f6d4ae7e6a2bda5785bbb
#
_entry.id   bb77078a815f6d4ae7e6a2bda5785bbb
#
_cell.length_a   1.000
_cell.length_b   1.000
_cell.length_c   1.000
_cell.angle_alpha   90.00
_cell.angle_beta   90.00
_cell.angle_gamma   90.00
#
_symmetry.space_group_name_H-M   'P 1'
#
loop_
_entity.id
_entity.type
_entity.pdbx_description
1 polymer ?
#
loop_
_entity_poly.entity_id
_entity_poly.type
_entity_poly.pdbx_seq_one_letter_code
_entity_poly.pdbx_strand_id
1 'polypeptide(L)'
;MLNLIEDHGKVAVIDIGSNSLRFVIFDRYGRYPYPLFNERITCRLGDGVQKTKKLKKERIEQSLETIMRFSNIINQAGLEKVLVIGTAALRQAENSDAFIKPAEEILNTKIRILSGVEEADLVARGLVFNIPLANGIIADLGGGSLELIKVQNGKKIETISLNYGHLIEIDEKKFKKIIKKLNWENGLDDQFFYGCLLYTSDAADE
;
A
#
# COMPACT_ATOMS: atom_id res chain seq x y z
N MET A 1 -21.01 -32.18 5.08
CA MET A 1 -21.04 -31.65 3.70
C MET A 1 -20.02 -30.55 3.61
N LEU A 2 -18.86 -30.84 3.04
CA LEU A 2 -17.86 -29.81 2.69
C LEU A 2 -18.46 -29.05 1.52
N ASN A 3 -18.94 -27.83 1.75
CA ASN A 3 -19.21 -26.91 0.67
C ASN A 3 -17.89 -26.67 -0.04
N LEU A 4 -17.80 -27.24 -1.22
CA LEU A 4 -16.72 -27.04 -2.16
C LEU A 4 -16.49 -25.54 -2.31
N ILE A 5 -15.26 -25.13 -2.07
CA ILE A 5 -14.74 -23.80 -2.26
C ILE A 5 -15.13 -23.40 -3.69
N GLU A 6 -16.04 -22.42 -3.82
CA GLU A 6 -16.30 -21.81 -5.11
C GLU A 6 -14.96 -21.33 -5.66
N ASP A 7 -14.60 -21.81 -6.84
CA ASP A 7 -13.39 -21.36 -7.54
C ASP A 7 -13.66 -19.92 -8.00
N HIS A 8 -13.26 -18.97 -7.17
CA HIS A 8 -13.44 -17.55 -7.45
C HIS A 8 -12.47 -17.02 -8.51
N GLY A 9 -11.75 -17.90 -9.22
CA GLY A 9 -10.81 -17.55 -10.25
C GLY A 9 -9.60 -16.75 -9.74
N LYS A 10 -8.60 -16.60 -10.59
CA LYS A 10 -7.41 -15.78 -10.29
C LYS A 10 -7.76 -14.30 -10.20
N VAL A 11 -7.03 -13.56 -9.36
CA VAL A 11 -7.17 -12.12 -9.23
C VAL A 11 -5.82 -11.42 -9.34
N ALA A 12 -5.79 -10.36 -10.14
CA ALA A 12 -4.67 -9.43 -10.21
C ALA A 12 -4.90 -8.27 -9.22
N VAL A 13 -3.87 -7.93 -8.47
CA VAL A 13 -3.87 -6.76 -7.58
C VAL A 13 -2.68 -5.88 -7.94
N ILE A 14 -2.96 -4.61 -8.24
CA ILE A 14 -1.94 -3.59 -8.49
C ILE A 14 -2.02 -2.55 -7.39
N ASP A 15 -0.91 -2.34 -6.69
CA ASP A 15 -0.72 -1.29 -5.70
C ASP A 15 0.19 -0.20 -6.27
N ILE A 16 -0.35 1.01 -6.40
CA ILE A 16 0.36 2.19 -6.92
C ILE A 16 0.79 3.04 -5.74
N GLY A 17 2.00 2.76 -5.26
CA GLY A 17 2.63 3.47 -4.16
C GLY A 17 3.43 4.69 -4.58
N SER A 18 3.92 5.45 -3.60
CA SER A 18 4.78 6.63 -3.85
C SER A 18 6.17 6.26 -4.36
N ASN A 19 6.74 5.15 -3.92
CA ASN A 19 8.07 4.69 -4.32
C ASN A 19 8.01 3.67 -5.46
N SER A 20 7.12 2.71 -5.38
CA SER A 20 7.05 1.58 -6.30
C SER A 20 5.62 1.22 -6.66
N LEU A 21 5.46 0.62 -7.82
CA LEU A 21 4.26 -0.09 -8.24
C LEU A 21 4.47 -1.58 -7.97
N ARG A 22 3.49 -2.21 -7.33
CA ARG A 22 3.51 -3.64 -7.04
C ARG A 22 2.38 -4.34 -7.76
N PHE A 23 2.68 -5.45 -8.41
CA PHE A 23 1.71 -6.29 -9.11
C PHE A 23 1.78 -7.70 -8.57
N VAL A 24 0.64 -8.23 -8.10
CA VAL A 24 0.52 -9.58 -7.57
C VAL A 24 -0.64 -10.29 -8.25
N ILE A 25 -0.42 -11.52 -8.70
CA ILE A 25 -1.48 -12.41 -9.17
C ILE A 25 -1.67 -13.47 -8.10
N PHE A 26 -2.88 -13.57 -7.58
CA PHE A 26 -3.28 -14.62 -6.65
C PHE A 26 -4.04 -15.74 -7.36
N ASP A 27 -3.91 -16.95 -6.83
CA ASP A 27 -4.59 -18.15 -7.35
C ASP A 27 -6.11 -18.07 -7.25
N ARG A 28 -6.62 -17.29 -6.30
CA ARG A 28 -8.05 -17.13 -6.05
C ARG A 28 -8.40 -15.80 -5.39
N TYR A 29 -9.63 -15.38 -5.57
CA TYR A 29 -10.27 -14.32 -4.80
C TYR A 29 -11.03 -14.93 -3.61
N GLY A 30 -10.48 -14.85 -2.41
CA GLY A 30 -11.12 -15.44 -1.23
C GLY A 30 -10.18 -15.54 -0.03
N ARG A 31 -10.50 -16.45 0.88
CA ARG A 31 -9.65 -16.72 2.04
C ARG A 31 -8.39 -17.47 1.61
N TYR A 32 -7.25 -17.10 2.19
CA TYR A 32 -5.93 -17.72 1.97
C TYR A 32 -5.49 -17.73 0.49
N PRO A 33 -5.48 -16.57 -0.17
CA PRO A 33 -4.98 -16.47 -1.53
C PRO A 33 -3.48 -16.76 -1.55
N TYR A 34 -3.04 -17.58 -2.52
CA TYR A 34 -1.62 -17.87 -2.71
C TYR A 34 -1.07 -17.03 -3.87
N PRO A 35 0.05 -16.31 -3.68
CA PRO A 35 0.64 -15.50 -4.76
C PRO A 35 1.32 -16.41 -5.78
N LEU A 36 0.82 -16.38 -7.02
CA LEU A 36 1.40 -17.07 -8.17
C LEU A 36 2.48 -16.25 -8.86
N PHE A 37 2.34 -14.92 -8.81
CA PHE A 37 3.25 -13.96 -9.39
C PHE A 37 3.32 -12.73 -8.50
N ASN A 38 4.51 -12.15 -8.35
CA ASN A 38 4.71 -10.94 -7.55
C ASN A 38 5.88 -10.16 -8.15
N GLU A 39 5.60 -8.99 -8.69
CA GLU A 39 6.60 -8.08 -9.25
C GLU A 39 6.47 -6.71 -8.60
N ARG A 40 7.61 -6.08 -8.34
CA ARG A 40 7.68 -4.73 -7.79
C ARG A 40 8.67 -3.92 -8.63
N ILE A 41 8.24 -2.75 -9.08
CA ILE A 41 9.06 -1.86 -9.91
C ILE A 41 9.14 -0.50 -9.24
N THR A 42 10.34 -0.01 -9.01
CA THR A 42 10.60 1.30 -8.40
C THR A 42 10.44 2.39 -9.46
N CYS A 43 9.36 3.16 -9.37
CA CYS A 43 9.03 4.27 -10.29
C CYS A 43 9.19 5.64 -9.64
N ARG A 44 9.22 5.72 -8.30
CA ARG A 44 9.29 6.96 -7.52
C ARG A 44 8.24 8.00 -7.93
N LEU A 45 7.00 7.54 -8.17
CA LEU A 45 5.89 8.40 -8.62
C LEU A 45 5.64 9.57 -7.66
N GLY A 46 5.84 9.36 -6.35
CA GLY A 46 5.68 10.39 -5.31
C GLY A 46 6.86 11.34 -5.14
N ASP A 47 7.92 11.22 -5.96
CA ASP A 47 9.12 12.06 -5.83
C ASP A 47 8.78 13.55 -5.96
N GLY A 48 9.04 14.32 -4.89
CA GLY A 48 8.80 15.75 -4.82
C GLY A 48 7.35 16.17 -4.58
N VAL A 49 6.37 15.28 -4.58
CA VAL A 49 4.93 15.60 -4.40
C VAL A 49 4.66 16.35 -3.11
N GLN A 50 5.34 16.01 -2.02
CA GLN A 50 5.15 16.71 -0.76
C GLN A 50 5.44 18.21 -0.85
N LYS A 51 6.51 18.59 -1.59
CA LYS A 51 6.94 19.98 -1.76
C LYS A 51 6.15 20.70 -2.85
N THR A 52 5.94 20.05 -3.98
CA THR A 52 5.38 20.68 -5.20
C THR A 52 3.88 20.47 -5.36
N LYS A 53 3.29 19.52 -4.64
CA LYS A 53 1.91 19.03 -4.82
C LYS A 53 1.63 18.51 -6.23
N LYS A 54 2.67 18.17 -6.99
CA LYS A 54 2.55 17.70 -8.37
C LYS A 54 3.43 16.49 -8.62
N LEU A 55 2.90 15.55 -9.40
CA LEU A 55 3.67 14.46 -9.99
C LEU A 55 4.58 15.03 -11.10
N LYS A 56 5.82 14.58 -11.14
CA LYS A 56 6.78 14.93 -12.20
C LYS A 56 6.44 14.19 -13.49
N LYS A 57 6.57 14.84 -14.62
CA LYS A 57 6.24 14.27 -15.94
C LYS A 57 7.01 12.97 -16.22
N GLU A 58 8.32 12.98 -15.97
CA GLU A 58 9.19 11.81 -16.17
C GLU A 58 8.79 10.62 -15.29
N ARG A 59 8.25 10.88 -14.07
CA ARG A 59 7.78 9.81 -13.17
C ARG A 59 6.43 9.25 -13.60
N ILE A 60 5.56 10.11 -14.16
CA ILE A 60 4.30 9.68 -14.79
C ILE A 60 4.60 8.75 -15.95
N GLU A 61 5.48 9.16 -16.88
CA GLU A 61 5.84 8.38 -18.07
C GLU A 61 6.41 7.01 -17.68
N GLN A 62 7.40 6.96 -16.80
CA GLN A 62 7.99 5.71 -16.29
C GLN A 62 6.94 4.80 -15.63
N SER A 63 6.02 5.39 -14.86
CA SER A 63 4.97 4.62 -14.20
C SER A 63 3.94 4.08 -15.19
N LEU A 64 3.60 4.83 -16.24
CA LEU A 64 2.69 4.38 -17.29
C LEU A 64 3.30 3.25 -18.14
N GLU A 65 4.60 3.28 -18.43
CA GLU A 65 5.31 2.15 -19.06
C GLU A 65 5.20 0.88 -18.20
N THR A 66 5.35 1.04 -16.88
CA THR A 66 5.18 -0.07 -15.93
C THR A 66 3.74 -0.61 -15.94
N ILE A 67 2.74 0.28 -15.96
CA ILE A 67 1.31 -0.10 -16.06
C ILE A 67 1.03 -0.84 -17.37
N MET A 68 1.60 -0.40 -18.48
CA MET A 68 1.47 -1.09 -19.78
C MET A 68 2.07 -2.51 -19.73
N ARG A 69 3.22 -2.67 -19.09
CA ARG A 69 3.82 -4.00 -18.85
C ARG A 69 2.87 -4.89 -18.03
N PHE A 70 2.29 -4.38 -16.95
CA PHE A 70 1.35 -5.15 -16.12
C PHE A 70 0.08 -5.52 -16.90
N SER A 71 -0.48 -4.59 -17.69
CA SER A 71 -1.62 -4.84 -18.56
C SER A 71 -1.34 -5.98 -19.57
N ASN A 72 -0.16 -6.01 -20.17
CA ASN A 72 0.23 -7.08 -21.08
C ASN A 72 0.26 -8.44 -20.39
N ILE A 73 0.78 -8.52 -19.16
CA ILE A 73 0.80 -9.77 -18.37
C ILE A 73 -0.64 -10.20 -18.02
N ILE A 74 -1.49 -9.25 -17.59
CA ILE A 74 -2.92 -9.52 -17.28
C ILE A 74 -3.62 -10.12 -18.49
N ASN A 75 -3.47 -9.51 -19.67
CA ASN A 75 -4.10 -9.97 -20.90
C ASN A 75 -3.58 -11.34 -21.35
N GLN A 76 -2.24 -11.57 -21.32
CA GLN A 76 -1.65 -12.85 -21.66
C GLN A 76 -2.06 -13.98 -20.70
N ALA A 77 -2.24 -13.66 -19.42
CA ALA A 77 -2.69 -14.62 -18.41
C ALA A 77 -4.20 -14.82 -18.38
N GLY A 78 -4.98 -14.09 -19.21
CA GLY A 78 -6.44 -14.18 -19.28
C GLY A 78 -7.13 -13.82 -17.98
N LEU A 79 -6.62 -12.80 -17.24
CA LEU A 79 -7.15 -12.42 -15.94
C LEU A 79 -8.31 -11.45 -16.12
N GLU A 80 -9.51 -11.87 -15.71
CA GLU A 80 -10.72 -11.04 -15.78
C GLU A 80 -10.90 -10.13 -14.58
N LYS A 81 -10.40 -10.56 -13.40
CA LYS A 81 -10.53 -9.79 -12.16
C LYS A 81 -9.26 -9.04 -11.85
N VAL A 82 -9.33 -7.72 -11.94
CA VAL A 82 -8.22 -6.80 -11.67
C VAL A 82 -8.65 -5.78 -10.62
N LEU A 83 -7.89 -5.67 -9.55
CA LEU A 83 -8.07 -4.68 -8.49
C LEU A 83 -6.88 -3.71 -8.52
N VAL A 84 -7.16 -2.42 -8.63
CA VAL A 84 -6.12 -1.39 -8.67
C VAL A 84 -6.36 -0.37 -7.58
N ILE A 85 -5.36 -0.20 -6.73
CA ILE A 85 -5.38 0.81 -5.66
C ILE A 85 -4.26 1.81 -5.84
N GLY A 86 -4.51 3.03 -5.44
CA GLY A 86 -3.52 4.09 -5.38
C GLY A 86 -3.49 4.71 -4.00
N THR A 87 -2.31 5.13 -3.54
CA THR A 87 -2.10 5.60 -2.17
C THR A 87 -1.56 7.03 -2.13
N ALA A 88 -0.66 7.35 -1.22
CA ALA A 88 -0.25 8.70 -0.85
C ALA A 88 0.14 9.60 -2.04
N ALA A 89 0.90 9.12 -3.03
CA ALA A 89 1.32 9.94 -4.17
C ALA A 89 0.14 10.48 -4.97
N LEU A 90 -0.81 9.59 -5.31
CA LEU A 90 -1.99 9.96 -6.09
C LEU A 90 -2.99 10.76 -5.27
N ARG A 91 -3.09 10.47 -3.97
CA ARG A 91 -3.97 11.19 -3.04
C ARG A 91 -3.52 12.64 -2.80
N GLN A 92 -2.21 12.90 -2.80
CA GLN A 92 -1.65 14.20 -2.45
C GLN A 92 -1.37 15.11 -3.64
N ALA A 93 -1.29 14.56 -4.84
CA ALA A 93 -0.95 15.31 -6.05
C ALA A 93 -2.18 15.97 -6.69
N GLU A 94 -2.09 17.30 -6.94
CA GLU A 94 -3.13 18.07 -7.61
C GLU A 94 -3.31 17.69 -9.09
N ASN A 95 -2.27 17.15 -9.71
CA ASN A 95 -2.26 16.71 -11.11
C ASN A 95 -2.33 15.18 -11.25
N SER A 96 -2.86 14.46 -10.26
CA SER A 96 -2.94 12.99 -10.28
C SER A 96 -3.70 12.44 -11.50
N ASP A 97 -4.67 13.19 -12.01
CA ASP A 97 -5.41 12.84 -13.24
C ASP A 97 -4.50 12.62 -14.46
N ALA A 98 -3.36 13.29 -14.52
CA ALA A 98 -2.39 13.10 -15.61
C ALA A 98 -1.78 11.68 -15.64
N PHE A 99 -1.82 10.96 -14.52
CA PHE A 99 -1.47 9.56 -14.43
C PHE A 99 -2.71 8.65 -14.41
N ILE A 100 -3.72 8.99 -13.59
CA ILE A 100 -4.88 8.12 -13.35
C ILE A 100 -5.62 7.80 -14.65
N LYS A 101 -5.97 8.83 -15.45
CA LYS A 101 -6.78 8.65 -16.66
C LYS A 101 -6.09 7.71 -17.68
N PRO A 102 -4.83 7.95 -18.09
CA PRO A 102 -4.14 7.04 -18.99
C PRO A 102 -3.95 5.63 -18.40
N ALA A 103 -3.67 5.51 -17.11
CA ALA A 103 -3.49 4.22 -16.46
C ALA A 103 -4.80 3.39 -16.43
N GLU A 104 -5.95 4.04 -16.17
CA GLU A 104 -7.27 3.41 -16.23
C GLU A 104 -7.60 2.94 -17.66
N GLU A 105 -7.26 3.73 -18.67
CA GLU A 105 -7.44 3.36 -20.09
C GLU A 105 -6.58 2.14 -20.46
N ILE A 106 -5.30 2.11 -20.07
CA ILE A 106 -4.39 0.99 -20.32
C ILE A 106 -4.86 -0.29 -19.64
N LEU A 107 -5.33 -0.19 -18.40
CA LEU A 107 -5.78 -1.35 -17.60
C LEU A 107 -7.24 -1.73 -17.86
N ASN A 108 -8.02 -0.89 -18.54
CA ASN A 108 -9.48 -1.00 -18.66
C ASN A 108 -10.16 -1.22 -17.30
N THR A 109 -9.66 -0.57 -16.25
CA THR A 109 -10.09 -0.76 -14.86
C THR A 109 -9.90 0.54 -14.07
N LYS A 110 -10.85 0.83 -13.17
CA LYS A 110 -10.79 2.00 -12.31
C LYS A 110 -9.75 1.87 -11.21
N ILE A 111 -9.03 2.97 -10.95
CA ILE A 111 -8.08 3.07 -9.84
C ILE A 111 -8.82 3.62 -8.61
N ARG A 112 -8.88 2.82 -7.56
CA ARG A 112 -9.41 3.27 -6.27
C ARG A 112 -8.33 3.97 -5.45
N ILE A 113 -8.48 5.26 -5.21
CA ILE A 113 -7.58 6.01 -4.34
C ILE A 113 -8.01 5.80 -2.89
N LEU A 114 -7.12 5.22 -2.09
CA LEU A 114 -7.36 4.99 -0.67
C LEU A 114 -7.09 6.25 0.14
N SER A 115 -7.97 6.55 1.09
CA SER A 115 -7.65 7.48 2.18
C SER A 115 -6.60 6.83 3.10
N GLY A 116 -5.88 7.65 3.90
CA GLY A 116 -4.92 7.11 4.87
C GLY A 116 -5.56 6.17 5.90
N VAL A 117 -6.82 6.42 6.26
CA VAL A 117 -7.57 5.55 7.18
C VAL A 117 -7.91 4.20 6.52
N GLU A 118 -8.33 4.19 5.26
CA GLU A 118 -8.59 2.96 4.51
C GLU A 118 -7.31 2.15 4.30
N GLU A 119 -6.19 2.82 3.99
CA GLU A 119 -4.86 2.21 3.87
C GLU A 119 -4.47 1.51 5.18
N ALA A 120 -4.57 2.21 6.31
CA ALA A 120 -4.34 1.66 7.64
C ALA A 120 -5.30 0.50 8.01
N ASP A 121 -6.56 0.57 7.60
CA ASP A 121 -7.52 -0.52 7.79
C ASP A 121 -7.09 -1.80 7.07
N LEU A 122 -6.61 -1.68 5.84
CA LEU A 122 -6.13 -2.81 5.06
C LEU A 122 -4.87 -3.42 5.68
N VAL A 123 -3.93 -2.58 6.14
CA VAL A 123 -2.72 -3.02 6.86
C VAL A 123 -3.09 -3.78 8.14
N ALA A 124 -3.99 -3.22 8.96
CA ALA A 124 -4.45 -3.88 10.19
C ALA A 124 -5.11 -5.23 9.90
N ARG A 125 -5.97 -5.31 8.89
CA ARG A 125 -6.61 -6.58 8.48
C ARG A 125 -5.59 -7.61 8.02
N GLY A 126 -4.59 -7.20 7.25
CA GLY A 126 -3.50 -8.08 6.80
C GLY A 126 -2.71 -8.66 7.97
N LEU A 127 -2.38 -7.84 8.98
CA LEU A 127 -1.69 -8.32 10.18
C LEU A 127 -2.58 -9.27 11.01
N VAL A 128 -3.79 -8.84 11.34
CA VAL A 128 -4.72 -9.62 12.18
C VAL A 128 -5.11 -10.94 11.52
N PHE A 129 -5.14 -10.99 10.20
CA PHE A 129 -5.34 -12.24 9.47
C PHE A 129 -4.26 -13.28 9.78
N ASN A 130 -2.99 -12.84 9.92
CA ASN A 130 -1.86 -13.72 10.25
C ASN A 130 -1.65 -13.88 11.76
N ILE A 131 -2.02 -12.88 12.56
CA ILE A 131 -1.88 -12.85 14.02
C ILE A 131 -3.23 -12.47 14.64
N PRO A 132 -4.17 -13.42 14.80
CA PRO A 132 -5.56 -13.12 15.18
C PRO A 132 -5.73 -12.43 16.54
N LEU A 133 -4.79 -12.62 17.48
CA LEU A 133 -4.81 -12.01 18.81
C LEU A 133 -3.75 -10.92 18.98
N ALA A 134 -3.37 -10.24 17.89
CA ALA A 134 -2.38 -9.19 17.94
C ALA A 134 -2.70 -8.12 18.99
N ASN A 135 -1.71 -7.76 19.80
CA ASN A 135 -1.76 -6.68 20.77
C ASN A 135 -0.55 -5.78 20.58
N GLY A 136 -0.76 -4.48 20.35
CA GLY A 136 0.36 -3.56 20.18
C GLY A 136 0.11 -2.48 19.15
N ILE A 137 1.20 -2.00 18.58
CA ILE A 137 1.21 -0.94 17.57
C ILE A 137 1.74 -1.52 16.24
N ILE A 138 0.97 -1.33 15.19
CA ILE A 138 1.41 -1.57 13.82
C ILE A 138 1.93 -0.24 13.25
N ALA A 139 3.10 -0.26 12.66
CA ALA A 139 3.64 0.86 11.90
C ALA A 139 3.91 0.42 10.47
N ASP A 140 3.22 1.03 9.52
CA ASP A 140 3.45 0.85 8.08
C ASP A 140 4.11 2.10 7.52
N LEU A 141 5.40 1.99 7.18
CA LEU A 141 6.18 3.08 6.61
C LEU A 141 6.25 2.93 5.10
N GLY A 142 5.38 3.65 4.41
CA GLY A 142 5.39 3.77 2.95
C GLY A 142 6.37 4.82 2.42
N GLY A 143 6.33 5.04 1.09
CA GLY A 143 7.14 6.08 0.45
C GLY A 143 6.71 7.50 0.79
N GLY A 144 5.41 7.72 0.94
CA GLY A 144 4.80 9.05 1.14
C GLY A 144 3.97 9.21 2.40
N SER A 145 3.73 8.14 3.16
CA SER A 145 2.94 8.14 4.39
C SER A 145 3.48 7.16 5.43
N LEU A 146 3.04 7.34 6.67
CA LEU A 146 3.24 6.43 7.80
C LEU A 146 1.89 6.22 8.47
N GLU A 147 1.44 4.99 8.47
CA GLU A 147 0.25 4.57 9.18
C GLU A 147 0.66 3.96 10.52
N LEU A 148 0.07 4.49 11.61
CA LEU A 148 0.21 3.94 12.96
C LEU A 148 -1.16 3.43 13.40
N ILE A 149 -1.23 2.16 13.79
CA ILE A 149 -2.48 1.52 14.17
C ILE A 149 -2.32 0.83 15.51
N LYS A 150 -3.14 1.18 16.48
CA LYS A 150 -3.24 0.47 17.77
C LYS A 150 -4.21 -0.70 17.61
N VAL A 151 -3.73 -1.90 17.94
CA VAL A 151 -4.53 -3.12 17.95
C VAL A 151 -4.55 -3.74 19.35
N GLN A 152 -5.70 -4.30 19.73
CA GLN A 152 -5.88 -5.00 20.98
C GLN A 152 -6.78 -6.23 20.76
N ASN A 153 -6.29 -7.40 21.15
CA ASN A 153 -6.97 -8.69 20.93
C ASN A 153 -7.44 -8.86 19.47
N GLY A 154 -6.58 -8.52 18.52
CA GLY A 154 -6.88 -8.59 17.09
C GLY A 154 -7.91 -7.57 16.59
N LYS A 155 -8.28 -6.59 17.39
CA LYS A 155 -9.20 -5.51 16.98
C LYS A 155 -8.44 -4.20 16.84
N LYS A 156 -8.70 -3.50 15.75
CA LYS A 156 -8.22 -2.13 15.58
C LYS A 156 -8.92 -1.21 16.57
N ILE A 157 -8.14 -0.47 17.35
CA ILE A 157 -8.63 0.47 18.37
C ILE A 157 -8.56 1.91 17.85
N GLU A 158 -7.39 2.30 17.32
CA GLU A 158 -7.13 3.66 16.89
C GLU A 158 -6.19 3.65 15.68
N THR A 159 -6.30 4.66 14.85
CA THR A 159 -5.49 4.79 13.63
C THR A 159 -5.09 6.23 13.40
N ILE A 160 -3.85 6.43 13.00
CA ILE A 160 -3.32 7.71 12.54
C ILE A 160 -2.56 7.47 11.25
N SER A 161 -2.85 8.29 10.24
CA SER A 161 -2.05 8.39 9.02
C SER A 161 -1.33 9.73 9.00
N LEU A 162 -0.02 9.66 8.84
CA LEU A 162 0.87 10.82 8.81
C LEU A 162 1.48 10.94 7.41
N ASN A 163 1.58 12.16 6.90
CA ASN A 163 2.27 12.45 5.64
C ASN A 163 3.80 12.41 5.83
N TYR A 164 4.30 11.32 6.40
CA TYR A 164 5.71 11.01 6.62
C TYR A 164 6.00 9.67 5.96
N GLY A 165 6.86 9.64 4.95
CA GLY A 165 7.31 8.42 4.30
C GLY A 165 8.83 8.44 4.16
N HIS A 166 9.44 7.32 3.83
CA HIS A 166 10.90 7.24 3.69
C HIS A 166 11.47 8.10 2.55
N LEU A 167 10.62 8.58 1.61
CA LEU A 167 11.01 9.55 0.59
C LEU A 167 10.94 11.01 1.08
N ILE A 168 10.57 11.22 2.34
CA ILE A 168 10.28 12.53 2.91
C ILE A 168 11.26 12.78 4.06
N GLU A 169 11.92 13.92 4.06
CA GLU A 169 12.74 14.35 5.18
C GLU A 169 11.84 14.60 6.42
N ILE A 170 12.10 13.86 7.49
CA ILE A 170 11.28 13.91 8.70
C ILE A 170 11.81 15.01 9.63
N ASP A 171 10.95 15.96 9.98
CA ASP A 171 11.20 16.86 11.13
C ASP A 171 11.01 16.05 12.43
N GLU A 172 12.13 15.59 12.99
CA GLU A 172 12.13 14.77 14.21
C GLU A 172 11.40 15.43 15.39
N LYS A 173 11.51 16.76 15.53
CA LYS A 173 10.86 17.47 16.65
C LYS A 173 9.36 17.43 16.51
N LYS A 174 8.86 17.63 15.30
CA LYS A 174 7.44 17.58 14.98
C LYS A 174 6.92 16.15 15.12
N PHE A 175 7.67 15.17 14.63
CA PHE A 175 7.33 13.75 14.76
C PHE A 175 7.22 13.32 16.23
N LYS A 176 8.26 13.60 17.04
CA LYS A 176 8.26 13.32 18.49
C LYS A 176 7.06 13.97 19.21
N LYS A 177 6.69 15.20 18.82
CA LYS A 177 5.49 15.88 19.38
C LYS A 177 4.19 15.18 19.03
N ILE A 178 4.07 14.65 17.81
CA ILE A 178 2.90 13.88 17.38
C ILE A 178 2.82 12.58 18.18
N ILE A 179 3.90 11.80 18.24
CA ILE A 179 3.94 10.53 18.97
C ILE A 179 3.59 10.71 20.45
N LYS A 180 4.15 11.73 21.11
CA LYS A 180 3.80 12.04 22.51
C LYS A 180 2.32 12.36 22.71
N LYS A 181 1.66 13.01 21.75
CA LYS A 181 0.22 13.30 21.83
C LYS A 181 -0.66 12.08 21.76
N LEU A 182 -0.18 10.98 21.16
CA LEU A 182 -0.96 9.76 21.01
C LEU A 182 -1.22 9.07 22.35
N ASN A 183 -0.40 9.34 23.38
CA ASN A 183 -0.51 8.79 24.72
C ASN A 183 -0.77 7.27 24.74
N TRP A 184 -0.20 6.56 23.76
CA TRP A 184 -0.38 5.11 23.60
C TRP A 184 0.51 4.30 24.55
N GLU A 185 1.36 4.99 25.34
CA GLU A 185 2.29 4.39 26.29
C GLU A 185 1.57 3.77 27.49
N ASN A 186 0.37 4.24 27.83
CA ASN A 186 -0.40 3.71 28.96
C ASN A 186 -1.03 2.36 28.60
N GLY A 187 -0.51 1.29 29.22
CA GLY A 187 -0.99 -0.09 29.02
C GLY A 187 -0.19 -0.88 27.99
N LEU A 188 1.08 -0.53 27.76
CA LEU A 188 2.01 -1.24 26.87
C LEU A 188 2.76 -2.40 27.55
N ASP A 189 2.48 -2.70 28.82
CA ASP A 189 2.99 -3.92 29.44
C ASP A 189 2.48 -5.12 28.63
N ASP A 190 3.38 -5.86 27.99
CA ASP A 190 3.11 -6.99 27.09
C ASP A 190 2.59 -6.63 25.66
N GLN A 191 2.87 -5.45 25.12
CA GLN A 191 2.50 -5.10 23.74
C GLN A 191 3.68 -5.24 22.78
N PHE A 192 3.38 -5.72 21.57
CA PHE A 192 4.36 -5.87 20.51
C PHE A 192 4.35 -4.66 19.57
N PHE A 193 5.51 -4.36 18.99
CA PHE A 193 5.62 -3.42 17.88
C PHE A 193 5.73 -4.23 16.58
N TYR A 194 4.76 -4.06 15.68
CA TYR A 194 4.74 -4.71 14.38
C TYR A 194 5.16 -3.71 13.31
N GLY A 195 6.39 -3.83 12.84
CA GLY A 195 6.88 -3.01 11.73
C GLY A 195 6.49 -3.64 10.40
N CYS A 196 5.73 -2.93 9.58
CA CYS A 196 5.58 -3.21 8.16
C CYS A 196 6.50 -2.23 7.43
N LEU A 197 7.66 -2.73 7.01
CA LEU A 197 8.58 -1.99 6.18
C LEU A 197 8.43 -2.53 4.75
N LEU A 198 8.02 -1.66 3.84
CA LEU A 198 8.18 -1.97 2.43
C LEU A 198 9.69 -1.94 2.12
N TYR A 199 10.31 -3.10 2.25
CA TYR A 199 11.72 -3.28 1.89
C TYR A 199 11.94 -2.77 0.48
N THR A 200 12.77 -1.76 0.34
CA THR A 200 13.37 -1.41 -0.94
C THR A 200 14.43 -2.46 -1.21
N SER A 201 14.35 -3.14 -2.35
CA SER A 201 15.26 -4.20 -2.78
C SER A 201 16.73 -3.75 -2.95
N ASP A 202 17.03 -2.50 -2.70
CA ASP A 202 18.37 -1.93 -2.83
C ASP A 202 19.31 -2.32 -1.67
N ALA A 203 18.80 -3.01 -0.64
CA ALA A 203 19.61 -3.48 0.49
C ALA A 203 19.97 -4.98 0.40
N ALA A 204 19.57 -5.67 -0.67
CA ALA A 204 19.83 -7.10 -0.85
C ALA A 204 20.97 -7.39 -1.87
N ASP A 205 21.51 -6.35 -2.51
CA ASP A 205 22.56 -6.47 -3.53
C ASP A 205 23.93 -5.86 -3.08
N GLU A 206 24.11 -5.58 -1.77
CA GLU A 206 25.41 -5.20 -1.18
C GLU A 206 25.99 -6.34 -0.30
#